data_a520b66a99fbd1a0eb9fbb8ab9de7fc7
#
_entry.id   a520b66a99fbd1a0eb9fbb8ab9de7fc7
#
_cell.length_a   1.000
_cell.length_b   1.000
_cell.length_c   1.000
_cell.angle_alpha   90.00
_cell.angle_beta   90.00
_cell.angle_gamma   90.00
#
_symmetry.space_group_name_H-M   'P 1'
#
loop_
_entity.id
_entity.type
_entity.pdbx_description
1 polymer ?
#
loop_
_entity_poly.entity_id
_entity_poly.type
_entity_poly.pdbx_seq_one_letter_code
_entity_poly.pdbx_strand_id
1 'polypeptide(L)' 'MDHHEAVRKFEHLMLKEADHAREVATELEALAPILATENSRQLAQLQIKASHKQSKEFRELSEKVKEK' A
#
# COMPACT_ATOMS: atom_id res chain seq x y z
N MET A 1 3.24 26.22 9.30
CA MET A 1 2.66 25.54 8.12
C MET A 1 1.19 25.89 8.04
N ASP A 2 0.70 26.36 6.91
CA ASP A 2 -0.71 26.65 6.75
C ASP A 2 -1.52 25.40 6.39
N HIS A 3 -2.84 25.53 6.37
CA HIS A 3 -3.74 24.43 6.10
C HIS A 3 -3.50 23.79 4.73
N HIS A 4 -3.30 24.61 3.69
CA HIS A 4 -3.08 24.10 2.33
C HIS A 4 -1.79 23.30 2.20
N GLU A 5 -0.72 23.74 2.83
CA GLU A 5 0.54 23.01 2.85
C GLU A 5 0.41 21.68 3.59
N ALA A 6 -0.30 21.69 4.72
CA ALA A 6 -0.55 20.47 5.48
C ALA A 6 -1.34 19.46 4.68
N VAL A 7 -2.37 19.88 3.95
CA VAL A 7 -3.18 19.02 3.08
C VAL A 7 -2.31 18.41 1.97
N ARG A 8 -1.48 19.21 1.32
CA ARG A 8 -0.58 18.72 0.27
C ARG A 8 0.39 17.66 0.79
N LYS A 9 0.96 17.92 1.98
CA LYS A 9 1.88 16.94 2.58
C LYS A 9 1.17 15.66 2.95
N PHE A 10 -0.02 15.76 3.52
CA PHE A 10 -0.82 14.57 3.86
C PHE A 10 -1.11 13.74 2.60
N GLU A 11 -1.59 14.39 1.54
CA GLU A 11 -1.87 13.74 0.28
C GLU A 11 -0.62 13.03 -0.28
N HIS A 12 0.50 13.74 -0.29
CA HIS A 12 1.77 13.18 -0.80
C HIS A 12 2.21 11.97 0.01
N LEU A 13 2.10 12.04 1.34
CA LEU A 13 2.49 10.93 2.21
C LEU A 13 1.58 9.71 2.00
N MET A 14 0.28 9.92 1.81
CA MET A 14 -0.64 8.82 1.57
C MET A 14 -0.38 8.14 0.22
N LEU A 15 -0.09 8.91 -0.82
CA LEU A 15 0.27 8.35 -2.13
C LEU A 15 1.59 7.60 -2.06
N LYS A 16 2.55 8.10 -1.31
CA LYS A 16 3.84 7.43 -1.11
C LYS A 16 3.67 6.10 -0.39
N GLU A 17 2.82 6.05 0.64
CA GLU A 17 2.52 4.80 1.33
C GLU A 17 1.77 3.82 0.43
N ALA A 18 0.86 4.30 -0.41
CA ALA A 18 0.17 3.47 -1.37
C ALA A 18 1.14 2.80 -2.35
N ASP A 19 2.10 3.57 -2.86
CA ASP A 19 3.12 3.05 -3.78
C ASP A 19 4.02 2.04 -3.08
N HIS A 20 4.40 2.31 -1.82
CA HIS A 20 5.21 1.38 -1.04
C HIS A 20 4.47 0.05 -0.83
N ALA A 21 3.21 0.09 -0.45
CA ALA A 21 2.41 -1.12 -0.25
C ALA A 21 2.31 -1.93 -1.56
N ARG A 22 2.17 -1.25 -2.68
CA ARG A 22 2.14 -1.89 -3.99
C ARG A 22 3.47 -2.56 -4.35
N GLU A 23 4.58 -1.91 -4.05
CA GLU A 23 5.92 -2.47 -4.26
C GLU A 23 6.11 -3.76 -3.45
N VAL A 24 5.70 -3.76 -2.18
CA VAL A 24 5.76 -4.93 -1.32
C VAL A 24 4.95 -6.08 -1.93
N ALA A 25 3.75 -5.80 -2.41
CA ALA A 25 2.92 -6.81 -3.05
C ALA A 25 3.59 -7.39 -4.29
N THR A 26 4.19 -6.55 -5.13
CA THR A 26 4.89 -6.97 -6.35
C THR A 26 6.08 -7.88 -6.03
N GLU A 27 6.87 -7.51 -5.04
CA GLU A 27 8.02 -8.32 -4.61
C GLU A 27 7.59 -9.67 -4.05
N LEU A 28 6.53 -9.69 -3.25
CA LEU A 28 5.98 -10.93 -2.70
C LEU A 28 5.42 -11.84 -3.80
N GLU A 29 4.77 -11.26 -4.81
CA GLU A 29 4.28 -12.03 -5.96
C GLU A 29 5.42 -12.72 -6.71
N ALA A 30 6.58 -12.05 -6.80
CA ALA A 30 7.76 -12.64 -7.43
C ALA A 30 8.37 -13.75 -6.56
N LEU A 31 8.30 -13.65 -5.24
CA LEU A 31 8.86 -14.62 -4.31
C LEU A 31 7.96 -15.84 -4.08
N ALA A 32 6.65 -15.66 -4.16
CA ALA A 32 5.69 -16.71 -3.83
C ALA A 32 5.96 -18.04 -4.55
N PRO A 33 6.26 -18.08 -5.86
CA PRO A 33 6.54 -19.34 -6.55
C PRO A 33 7.82 -20.03 -6.08
N ILE A 34 8.73 -19.28 -5.45
CA ILE A 34 10.03 -19.80 -5.00
C ILE A 34 9.94 -20.39 -3.60
N LEU A 35 8.93 -20.03 -2.82
CA LEU A 35 8.75 -20.51 -1.46
C LEU A 35 8.46 -22.01 -1.45
N ALA A 36 9.24 -22.74 -0.63
CA ALA A 36 9.26 -24.19 -0.65
C ALA A 36 8.09 -24.85 0.07
N THR A 37 7.53 -24.20 1.09
CA THR A 37 6.46 -24.79 1.90
C THR A 37 5.11 -24.16 1.58
N GLU A 38 4.05 -24.96 1.72
CA GLU A 38 2.69 -24.48 1.52
C GLU A 38 2.33 -23.38 2.53
N ASN A 39 2.77 -23.53 3.76
CA ASN A 39 2.53 -22.53 4.80
C ASN A 39 3.15 -21.18 4.42
N SER A 40 4.39 -21.17 3.94
CA SER A 40 5.05 -19.94 3.49
C SER A 40 4.32 -19.30 2.31
N ARG A 41 3.84 -20.13 1.37
CA ARG A 41 3.05 -19.62 0.22
C ARG A 41 1.73 -19.00 0.66
N GLN A 42 1.03 -19.62 1.62
CA GLN A 42 -0.21 -19.08 2.14
C GLN A 42 0.00 -17.76 2.86
N LEU A 43 1.06 -17.65 3.66
CA LEU A 43 1.40 -16.38 4.33
C LEU A 43 1.72 -15.29 3.32
N ALA A 44 2.46 -15.62 2.27
CA ALA A 44 2.77 -14.67 1.21
C ALA A 44 1.49 -14.18 0.51
N GLN A 45 0.56 -15.08 0.20
CA GLN A 45 -0.71 -14.71 -0.43
C GLN A 45 -1.56 -13.80 0.45
N LEU A 46 -1.61 -14.08 1.76
CA LEU A 46 -2.32 -13.21 2.69
C LEU A 46 -1.71 -11.81 2.73
N GLN A 47 -0.39 -11.72 2.76
CA GLN A 47 0.30 -10.43 2.77
C GLN A 47 0.11 -9.68 1.46
N ILE A 48 0.13 -10.36 0.33
CA ILE A 48 -0.13 -9.76 -0.98
C ILE A 48 -1.52 -9.10 -0.99
N LYS A 49 -2.54 -9.82 -0.54
CA LYS A 49 -3.90 -9.27 -0.46
C LYS A 49 -3.98 -8.07 0.48
N ALA A 50 -3.33 -8.16 1.65
CA ALA A 50 -3.30 -7.06 2.61
C ALA A 50 -2.60 -5.83 2.02
N SER A 51 -1.49 -6.01 1.31
CA SER A 51 -0.75 -4.92 0.69
C SER A 51 -1.55 -4.21 -0.39
N HIS A 52 -2.26 -4.95 -1.24
CA HIS A 52 -3.15 -4.36 -2.24
C HIS A 52 -4.29 -3.57 -1.60
N LYS A 53 -4.89 -4.12 -0.55
CA LYS A 53 -5.94 -3.44 0.19
C LYS A 53 -5.43 -2.14 0.83
N GLN A 54 -4.26 -2.18 1.46
CA GLN A 54 -3.63 -0.99 2.05
C GLN A 54 -3.35 0.08 1.00
N SER A 55 -2.84 -0.30 -0.16
CA SER A 55 -2.58 0.62 -1.25
C SER A 55 -3.86 1.35 -1.66
N LYS A 56 -4.96 0.61 -1.80
CA LYS A 56 -6.26 1.19 -2.15
C LYS A 56 -6.75 2.14 -1.06
N GLU A 57 -6.65 1.74 0.21
CA GLU A 57 -7.09 2.55 1.34
C GLU A 57 -6.31 3.87 1.44
N PHE A 58 -5.01 3.83 1.25
CA PHE A 58 -4.19 5.04 1.26
C PHE A 58 -4.56 6.00 0.14
N ARG A 59 -4.86 5.47 -1.05
CA ARG A 59 -5.33 6.30 -2.16
C ARG A 59 -6.69 6.94 -1.86
N GLU A 60 -7.60 6.20 -1.25
CA GLU A 60 -8.90 6.71 -0.85
C GLU A 60 -8.77 7.83 0.18
N LEU A 61 -7.85 7.69 1.15
CA LEU A 61 -7.55 8.75 2.12
C LEU A 61 -7.01 10.01 1.45
N SER A 62 -6.13 9.83 0.47
CA SER A 62 -5.60 10.95 -0.33
C SER A 62 -6.74 11.70 -1.03
N GLU A 63 -7.68 10.99 -1.61
CA GLU A 63 -8.84 11.61 -2.27
C GLU A 63 -9.74 12.34 -1.29
N LYS A 64 -10.00 11.73 -0.12
CA LYS A 64 -10.85 12.34 0.91
C LYS A 64 -10.28 13.65 1.43
N VAL A 65 -8.97 13.76 1.59
CA VAL A 65 -8.36 14.99 2.08
C VAL A 65 -8.46 16.13 1.06
N LYS A 66 -8.48 15.80 -0.24
CA LYS A 66 -8.64 16.78 -1.30
C LYS A 66 -10.03 17.43 -1.29
N GLU A 67 -11.05 16.67 -0.93
CA GLU A 67 -12.43 17.13 -0.95
C GLU A 67 -12.76 18.16 0.13
N LYS A 68 -11.89 18.36 1.08
CA LYS A 68 -12.05 19.33 2.16
C LYS A 68 -11.23 20.56 1.94
#